data_50e860e5ec571f09882da57e8d8f0bd7
#
_entry.id   50e860e5ec571f09882da57e8d8f0bd7
#
_cell.length_a   1.000
_cell.length_b   1.000
_cell.length_c   1.000
_cell.angle_alpha   90.00
_cell.angle_beta   90.00
_cell.angle_gamma   90.00
#
_symmetry.space_group_name_H-M   'P 1'
#
loop_
_entity.id
_entity.type
_entity.pdbx_description
1 polymer ?
#
loop_
_entity_poly.entity_id
_entity_poly.type
_entity_poly.pdbx_seq_one_letter_code
_entity_poly.pdbx_strand_id
1 'polypeptide(L)'
;FTFGYLITKFLQGILRDSVLPKTRLEVGGQKALVSGFGYIGNILAALIAISLVGLDLSSLAIIAGALSVGLGFGMQTVVSNFVSGIILLVERPIQEGDWIEVSGYSGTVKKISVRATHLETLDKAIVVVPNSAIITGTVLNWMHGDKNGRISVPVDVAYGSDPDIIKKLL
;
A
#
# COMPACT_ATOMS: atom_id res chain seq x y z
N PHE A 1 -33.84 16.22 -6.27
CA PHE A 1 -33.27 15.61 -5.07
C PHE A 1 -33.72 14.16 -4.88
N THR A 2 -35.04 13.88 -4.86
CA THR A 2 -35.63 12.53 -4.65
C THR A 2 -35.04 11.47 -5.58
N PHE A 3 -34.89 11.79 -6.85
CA PHE A 3 -34.32 10.85 -7.83
C PHE A 3 -32.84 10.51 -7.52
N GLY A 4 -32.00 11.50 -7.19
CA GLY A 4 -30.61 11.27 -6.80
C GLY A 4 -30.51 10.48 -5.49
N TYR A 5 -31.37 10.75 -4.51
CA TYR A 5 -31.44 9.99 -3.27
C TYR A 5 -31.80 8.51 -3.52
N LEU A 6 -32.77 8.24 -4.41
CA LEU A 6 -33.16 6.86 -4.76
C LEU A 6 -32.02 6.11 -5.45
N ILE A 7 -31.30 6.76 -6.36
CA ILE A 7 -30.12 6.19 -7.01
C ILE A 7 -29.06 5.86 -5.95
N THR A 8 -28.76 6.78 -5.05
CA THR A 8 -27.77 6.55 -3.98
C THR A 8 -28.18 5.36 -3.09
N LYS A 9 -29.45 5.27 -2.70
CA LYS A 9 -29.99 4.15 -1.93
C LYS A 9 -29.89 2.82 -2.67
N PHE A 10 -30.22 2.82 -3.96
CA PHE A 10 -30.11 1.64 -4.82
C PHE A 10 -28.66 1.15 -4.92
N LEU A 11 -27.73 2.06 -5.18
CA LEU A 11 -26.30 1.73 -5.25
C LEU A 11 -25.74 1.26 -3.89
N GLN A 12 -26.18 1.88 -2.78
CA GLN A 12 -25.84 1.40 -1.43
C GLN A 12 -26.35 -0.04 -1.19
N GLY A 13 -27.56 -0.37 -1.67
CA GLY A 13 -28.09 -1.73 -1.60
C GLY A 13 -27.23 -2.72 -2.36
N ILE A 14 -26.89 -2.41 -3.61
CA ILE A 14 -25.97 -3.27 -4.40
C ILE A 14 -24.62 -3.44 -3.71
N LEU A 15 -24.04 -2.35 -3.20
CA LEU A 15 -22.76 -2.39 -2.51
C LEU A 15 -22.84 -3.30 -1.27
N ARG A 16 -23.87 -3.13 -0.45
CA ARG A 16 -24.10 -3.86 0.79
C ARG A 16 -24.38 -5.34 0.55
N ASP A 17 -25.24 -5.67 -0.44
CA ASP A 17 -25.78 -7.01 -0.57
C ASP A 17 -25.02 -7.87 -1.60
N SER A 18 -24.36 -7.26 -2.59
CA SER A 18 -23.69 -7.98 -3.67
C SER A 18 -22.18 -7.90 -3.65
N VAL A 19 -21.60 -6.80 -3.19
CA VAL A 19 -20.15 -6.55 -3.27
C VAL A 19 -19.46 -6.84 -1.94
N LEU A 20 -19.93 -6.22 -0.86
CA LEU A 20 -19.28 -6.29 0.45
C LEU A 20 -19.25 -7.69 1.07
N PRO A 21 -20.29 -8.55 0.95
CA PRO A 21 -20.23 -9.90 1.50
C PRO A 21 -19.15 -10.79 0.88
N LYS A 22 -18.70 -10.46 -0.34
CA LYS A 22 -17.62 -11.17 -1.04
C LYS A 22 -16.23 -10.70 -0.61
N THR A 23 -16.14 -9.64 0.17
CA THR A 23 -14.87 -9.11 0.68
C THR A 23 -14.57 -9.70 2.07
N ARG A 24 -13.27 -9.76 2.43
CA ARG A 24 -12.82 -10.18 3.77
C ARG A 24 -12.87 -9.05 4.80
N LEU A 25 -13.71 -8.04 4.57
CA LEU A 25 -13.84 -6.90 5.45
C LEU A 25 -14.70 -7.24 6.67
N GLU A 26 -14.28 -6.80 7.84
CA GLU A 26 -15.08 -6.89 9.05
C GLU A 26 -16.37 -6.08 8.94
N VAL A 27 -17.39 -6.48 9.68
CA VAL A 27 -18.72 -5.84 9.68
C VAL A 27 -18.66 -4.33 9.91
N GLY A 28 -17.74 -3.87 10.77
CA GLY A 28 -17.50 -2.46 11.01
C GLY A 28 -17.02 -1.70 9.76
N GLY A 29 -16.05 -2.26 9.05
CA GLY A 29 -15.51 -1.70 7.81
C GLY A 29 -16.56 -1.65 6.70
N GLN A 30 -17.37 -2.71 6.56
CA GLN A 30 -18.47 -2.75 5.60
C GLN A 30 -19.49 -1.64 5.84
N LYS A 31 -19.92 -1.45 7.11
CA LYS A 31 -20.85 -0.38 7.49
C LYS A 31 -20.27 1.00 7.22
N ALA A 32 -19.00 1.23 7.54
CA ALA A 32 -18.33 2.50 7.29
C ALA A 32 -18.30 2.86 5.80
N LEU A 33 -17.99 1.88 4.93
CA LEU A 33 -17.99 2.08 3.48
C LEU A 33 -19.38 2.40 2.92
N VAL A 34 -20.42 1.65 3.33
CA VAL A 34 -21.79 1.90 2.89
C VAL A 34 -22.27 3.29 3.35
N SER A 35 -21.99 3.67 4.60
CA SER A 35 -22.36 4.98 5.14
C SER A 35 -21.61 6.11 4.44
N GLY A 36 -20.31 5.98 4.24
CA GLY A 36 -19.49 6.96 3.53
C GLY A 36 -19.97 7.18 2.10
N PHE A 37 -20.25 6.09 1.38
CA PHE A 37 -20.82 6.16 0.02
C PHE A 37 -22.17 6.88 0.02
N GLY A 38 -23.03 6.63 1.02
CA GLY A 38 -24.32 7.29 1.16
C GLY A 38 -24.18 8.78 1.43
N TYR A 39 -23.25 9.20 2.28
CA TYR A 39 -23.02 10.62 2.55
C TYR A 39 -22.56 11.35 1.30
N ILE A 40 -21.58 10.81 0.59
CA ILE A 40 -21.08 11.40 -0.66
C ILE A 40 -22.20 11.48 -1.71
N GLY A 41 -22.94 10.40 -1.93
CA GLY A 41 -24.03 10.35 -2.89
C GLY A 41 -25.15 11.35 -2.58
N ASN A 42 -25.54 11.48 -1.32
CA ASN A 42 -26.56 12.43 -0.89
C ASN A 42 -26.11 13.89 -1.03
N ILE A 43 -24.82 14.19 -0.73
CA ILE A 43 -24.25 15.53 -0.95
C ILE A 43 -24.27 15.87 -2.43
N LEU A 44 -23.82 14.95 -3.31
CA LEU A 44 -23.84 15.15 -4.76
C LEU A 44 -25.27 15.34 -5.27
N ALA A 45 -26.23 14.53 -4.82
CA ALA A 45 -27.64 14.67 -5.19
C ALA A 45 -28.22 16.01 -4.77
N ALA A 46 -27.85 16.53 -3.60
CA ALA A 46 -28.25 17.84 -3.12
C ALA A 46 -27.65 18.96 -3.99
N LEU A 47 -26.36 18.91 -4.28
CA LEU A 47 -25.69 19.90 -5.13
C LEU A 47 -26.29 19.96 -6.54
N ILE A 48 -26.54 18.79 -7.14
CA ILE A 48 -27.20 18.71 -8.46
C ILE A 48 -28.63 19.31 -8.39
N ALA A 49 -29.40 19.00 -7.34
CA ALA A 49 -30.74 19.52 -7.18
C ALA A 49 -30.76 21.05 -7.03
N ILE A 50 -29.82 21.63 -6.29
CA ILE A 50 -29.66 23.07 -6.09
C ILE A 50 -29.28 23.74 -7.44
N SER A 51 -28.33 23.14 -8.17
CA SER A 51 -27.93 23.65 -9.48
C SER A 51 -29.08 23.67 -10.49
N LEU A 52 -29.96 22.65 -10.50
CA LEU A 52 -31.12 22.58 -11.39
C LEU A 52 -32.18 23.64 -11.09
N VAL A 53 -32.23 24.18 -9.87
CA VAL A 53 -33.12 25.30 -9.49
C VAL A 53 -32.53 26.66 -9.91
N GLY A 54 -31.30 26.68 -10.45
CA GLY A 54 -30.65 27.90 -10.93
C GLY A 54 -29.95 28.70 -9.84
N LEU A 55 -29.74 28.11 -8.65
CA LEU A 55 -28.96 28.76 -7.58
C LEU A 55 -27.46 28.71 -7.91
N ASP A 56 -26.77 29.83 -7.68
CA ASP A 56 -25.34 29.92 -7.90
C ASP A 56 -24.57 29.16 -6.82
N LEU A 57 -23.83 28.14 -7.28
CA LEU A 57 -22.96 27.30 -6.45
C LEU A 57 -21.50 27.76 -6.43
N SER A 58 -21.18 28.89 -7.06
CA SER A 58 -19.78 29.35 -7.21
C SER A 58 -19.05 29.46 -5.88
N SER A 59 -19.69 30.03 -4.87
CA SER A 59 -19.11 30.16 -3.53
C SER A 59 -18.87 28.78 -2.87
N LEU A 60 -19.79 27.84 -3.04
CA LEU A 60 -19.64 26.47 -2.55
C LEU A 60 -18.53 25.72 -3.28
N ALA A 61 -18.36 25.95 -4.61
CA ALA A 61 -17.29 25.37 -5.39
C ALA A 61 -15.91 25.81 -4.90
N ILE A 62 -15.75 27.09 -4.51
CA ILE A 62 -14.50 27.61 -3.94
C ILE A 62 -14.18 26.90 -2.63
N ILE A 63 -15.16 26.81 -1.71
CA ILE A 63 -14.99 26.13 -0.42
C ILE A 63 -14.70 24.64 -0.63
N ALA A 64 -15.43 23.96 -1.52
CA ALA A 64 -15.21 22.55 -1.84
C ALA A 64 -13.83 22.33 -2.45
N GLY A 65 -13.35 23.24 -3.30
CA GLY A 65 -12.00 23.23 -3.87
C GLY A 65 -10.93 23.30 -2.79
N ALA A 66 -11.04 24.25 -1.87
CA ALA A 66 -10.10 24.40 -0.76
C ALA A 66 -10.10 23.16 0.16
N LEU A 67 -11.29 22.61 0.48
CA LEU A 67 -11.43 21.41 1.27
C LEU A 67 -10.82 20.18 0.55
N SER A 68 -11.02 20.08 -0.78
CA SER A 68 -10.47 18.99 -1.59
C SER A 68 -8.96 18.99 -1.60
N VAL A 69 -8.33 20.17 -1.66
CA VAL A 69 -6.86 20.30 -1.54
C VAL A 69 -6.39 19.84 -0.16
N GLY A 70 -7.06 20.26 0.92
CA GLY A 70 -6.74 19.81 2.28
C GLY A 70 -6.88 18.30 2.46
N LEU A 71 -7.98 17.72 1.97
CA LEU A 71 -8.18 16.28 1.96
C LEU A 71 -7.14 15.55 1.12
N GLY A 72 -6.77 16.10 -0.04
CA GLY A 72 -5.72 15.56 -0.91
C GLY A 72 -4.38 15.45 -0.19
N PHE A 73 -3.95 16.48 0.51
CA PHE A 73 -2.74 16.44 1.32
C PHE A 73 -2.86 15.43 2.48
N GLY A 74 -4.01 15.37 3.17
CA GLY A 74 -4.26 14.39 4.22
C GLY A 74 -4.23 12.94 3.73
N MET A 75 -4.63 12.71 2.49
CA MET A 75 -4.68 11.36 1.87
C MET A 75 -3.41 11.00 1.09
N GLN A 76 -2.47 11.92 0.90
CA GLN A 76 -1.30 11.75 0.05
C GLN A 76 -0.52 10.45 0.36
N THR A 77 -0.22 10.21 1.63
CA THR A 77 0.52 9.01 2.05
C THR A 77 -0.26 7.72 1.77
N VAL A 78 -1.58 7.74 1.95
CA VAL A 78 -2.44 6.57 1.68
C VAL A 78 -2.43 6.23 0.19
N VAL A 79 -2.63 7.25 -0.66
CA VAL A 79 -2.63 7.09 -2.12
C VAL A 79 -1.25 6.66 -2.61
N SER A 80 -0.17 7.29 -2.12
CA SER A 80 1.21 6.91 -2.46
C SER A 80 1.49 5.44 -2.16
N ASN A 81 1.15 4.96 -0.97
CA ASN A 81 1.36 3.56 -0.61
C ASN A 81 0.51 2.59 -1.44
N PHE A 82 -0.72 2.98 -1.77
CA PHE A 82 -1.60 2.18 -2.62
C PHE A 82 -1.05 2.05 -4.04
N VAL A 83 -0.67 3.15 -4.66
CA VAL A 83 -0.08 3.17 -6.01
C VAL A 83 1.23 2.39 -6.03
N SER A 84 2.11 2.61 -5.04
CA SER A 84 3.36 1.84 -4.89
C SER A 84 3.09 0.35 -4.74
N GLY A 85 2.03 -0.05 -4.01
CA GLY A 85 1.63 -1.46 -3.90
C GLY A 85 1.24 -2.06 -5.26
N ILE A 86 0.51 -1.32 -6.08
CA ILE A 86 0.17 -1.76 -7.45
C ILE A 86 1.45 -1.92 -8.29
N ILE A 87 2.36 -0.95 -8.24
CA ILE A 87 3.64 -1.00 -8.97
C ILE A 87 4.43 -2.25 -8.56
N LEU A 88 4.58 -2.52 -7.25
CA LEU A 88 5.27 -3.71 -6.75
C LEU A 88 4.67 -5.01 -7.28
N LEU A 89 3.35 -5.09 -7.39
CA LEU A 89 2.65 -6.29 -7.89
C LEU A 89 2.75 -6.45 -9.42
N VAL A 90 2.85 -5.34 -10.17
CA VAL A 90 2.93 -5.35 -11.63
C VAL A 90 4.36 -5.52 -12.10
N GLU A 91 5.31 -4.68 -11.63
CA GLU A 91 6.71 -4.68 -12.06
C GLU A 91 7.55 -5.75 -11.34
N ARG A 92 7.15 -6.14 -10.12
CA ARG A 92 7.80 -7.17 -9.31
C ARG A 92 9.30 -6.98 -9.09
N PRO A 93 9.77 -5.80 -8.71
CA PRO A 93 11.18 -5.59 -8.36
C PRO A 93 11.58 -6.41 -7.13
N ILE A 94 10.61 -6.78 -6.30
CA ILE A 94 10.71 -7.73 -5.19
C ILE A 94 9.57 -8.74 -5.29
N GLN A 95 9.79 -9.96 -4.80
CA GLN A 95 8.79 -11.04 -4.78
C GLN A 95 8.67 -11.65 -3.38
N GLU A 96 7.55 -12.32 -3.13
CA GLU A 96 7.40 -13.11 -1.89
C GLU A 96 8.45 -14.23 -1.89
N GLY A 97 9.20 -14.32 -0.80
CA GLY A 97 10.33 -15.22 -0.64
C GLY A 97 11.71 -14.57 -0.84
N ASP A 98 11.79 -13.38 -1.45
CA ASP A 98 13.07 -12.69 -1.62
C ASP A 98 13.62 -12.22 -0.27
N TRP A 99 14.95 -12.31 -0.13
CA TRP A 99 15.68 -11.67 0.97
C TRP A 99 16.07 -10.26 0.55
N ILE A 100 15.52 -9.28 1.24
CA ILE A 100 15.75 -7.87 0.93
C ILE A 100 16.22 -7.08 2.16
N GLU A 101 16.90 -5.98 1.87
CA GLU A 101 17.23 -4.95 2.85
C GLU A 101 16.62 -3.63 2.41
N VAL A 102 15.84 -3.01 3.27
CA VAL A 102 15.12 -1.75 3.03
C VAL A 102 14.95 -0.97 4.34
N SER A 103 15.19 0.33 4.31
CA SER A 103 15.03 1.22 5.48
C SER A 103 15.79 0.75 6.73
N GLY A 104 16.93 0.07 6.55
CA GLY A 104 17.75 -0.46 7.64
C GLY A 104 17.25 -1.78 8.25
N TYR A 105 16.23 -2.40 7.67
CA TYR A 105 15.73 -3.72 8.05
C TYR A 105 16.05 -4.74 6.99
N SER A 106 16.52 -5.92 7.39
CA SER A 106 16.77 -7.06 6.50
C SER A 106 15.83 -8.20 6.83
N GLY A 107 15.29 -8.86 5.80
CA GLY A 107 14.40 -10.00 6.02
C GLY A 107 13.82 -10.57 4.75
N THR A 108 13.13 -11.69 4.90
CA THR A 108 12.40 -12.34 3.81
C THR A 108 11.04 -11.69 3.61
N VAL A 109 10.71 -11.34 2.38
CA VAL A 109 9.37 -10.85 1.99
C VAL A 109 8.34 -11.96 2.21
N LYS A 110 7.48 -11.80 3.20
CA LYS A 110 6.40 -12.76 3.50
C LYS A 110 5.15 -12.48 2.69
N LYS A 111 4.81 -11.20 2.53
CA LYS A 111 3.60 -10.80 1.83
C LYS A 111 3.70 -9.37 1.37
N ILE A 112 3.28 -9.14 0.13
CA ILE A 112 3.06 -7.81 -0.43
C ILE A 112 1.56 -7.51 -0.35
N SER A 113 1.20 -6.54 0.49
CA SER A 113 -0.19 -6.11 0.67
C SER A 113 -0.42 -4.77 -0.01
N VAL A 114 -1.67 -4.31 -0.07
CA VAL A 114 -2.10 -3.10 -0.79
C VAL A 114 -1.33 -1.84 -0.37
N ARG A 115 -1.01 -1.66 0.91
CA ARG A 115 -0.34 -0.46 1.44
C ARG A 115 1.05 -0.70 2.02
N ALA A 116 1.38 -1.93 2.33
CA ALA A 116 2.63 -2.27 3.03
C ALA A 116 3.06 -3.69 2.69
N THR A 117 4.37 -3.90 2.70
CA THR A 117 5.03 -5.20 2.55
C THR A 117 5.48 -5.70 3.92
N HIS A 118 5.28 -6.97 4.18
CA HIS A 118 5.64 -7.64 5.43
C HIS A 118 6.95 -8.39 5.24
N LEU A 119 7.97 -8.06 6.04
CA LEU A 119 9.25 -8.75 6.06
C LEU A 119 9.37 -9.56 7.35
N GLU A 120 9.81 -10.81 7.25
CA GLU A 120 10.19 -11.62 8.39
C GLU A 120 11.71 -11.55 8.58
N THR A 121 12.14 -11.00 9.72
CA THR A 121 13.56 -10.94 10.10
C THR A 121 14.08 -12.31 10.55
N LEU A 122 15.42 -12.41 10.75
CA LEU A 122 16.04 -13.62 11.31
C LEU A 122 15.50 -13.95 12.71
N ASP A 123 15.18 -12.94 13.50
CA ASP A 123 14.59 -13.09 14.85
C ASP A 123 13.11 -13.45 14.83
N LYS A 124 12.55 -13.80 13.64
CA LYS A 124 11.13 -14.12 13.46
C LYS A 124 10.17 -12.96 13.73
N ALA A 125 10.67 -11.74 13.82
CA ALA A 125 9.83 -10.56 13.91
C ALA A 125 9.27 -10.18 12.52
N ILE A 126 8.05 -9.63 12.51
CA ILE A 126 7.45 -9.10 11.29
C ILE A 126 7.63 -7.58 11.27
N VAL A 127 8.39 -7.10 10.30
CA VAL A 127 8.53 -5.68 9.99
C VAL A 127 7.55 -5.30 8.91
N VAL A 128 6.74 -4.27 9.15
CA VAL A 128 5.75 -3.76 8.20
C VAL A 128 6.32 -2.51 7.53
N VAL A 129 6.74 -2.65 6.29
CA VAL A 129 7.36 -1.57 5.50
C VAL A 129 6.31 -0.95 4.58
N PRO A 130 6.07 0.37 4.63
CA PRO A 130 5.19 1.05 3.67
C PRO A 130 5.66 0.83 2.24
N ASN A 131 4.75 0.52 1.31
CA ASN A 131 5.12 0.25 -0.08
C ASN A 131 5.81 1.43 -0.76
N SER A 132 5.44 2.66 -0.39
CA SER A 132 6.10 3.86 -0.91
C SER A 132 7.58 3.93 -0.54
N ALA A 133 7.98 3.44 0.64
CA ALA A 133 9.39 3.42 1.04
C ALA A 133 10.21 2.44 0.19
N ILE A 134 9.61 1.37 -0.29
CA ILE A 134 10.26 0.40 -1.18
C ILE A 134 10.44 0.98 -2.59
N ILE A 135 9.44 1.71 -3.11
CA ILE A 135 9.50 2.29 -4.46
C ILE A 135 10.39 3.54 -4.52
N THR A 136 10.37 4.38 -3.48
CA THR A 136 11.13 5.65 -3.50
C THR A 136 12.51 5.53 -2.86
N GLY A 137 12.73 4.49 -2.04
CA GLY A 137 13.99 4.23 -1.37
C GLY A 137 14.91 3.29 -2.14
N THR A 138 16.11 3.09 -1.61
CA THR A 138 17.03 2.07 -2.10
C THR A 138 16.65 0.73 -1.47
N VAL A 139 16.44 -0.28 -2.29
CA VAL A 139 16.21 -1.66 -1.86
C VAL A 139 17.34 -2.53 -2.37
N LEU A 140 17.97 -3.28 -1.49
CA LEU A 140 18.93 -4.29 -1.83
C LEU A 140 18.21 -5.65 -1.86
N ASN A 141 18.06 -6.22 -3.05
CA ASN A 141 17.46 -7.54 -3.24
C ASN A 141 18.57 -8.56 -3.53
N TRP A 142 18.81 -9.48 -2.61
CA TRP A 142 19.87 -10.49 -2.70
C TRP A 142 19.48 -11.70 -3.54
N MET A 143 18.21 -11.81 -3.93
CA MET A 143 17.67 -12.98 -4.63
C MET A 143 17.08 -12.65 -6.01
N HIS A 144 17.18 -11.40 -6.45
CA HIS A 144 16.61 -10.97 -7.72
C HIS A 144 17.42 -11.56 -8.91
N GLY A 145 16.84 -12.53 -9.59
CA GLY A 145 17.44 -13.18 -10.77
C GLY A 145 18.42 -14.31 -10.48
N ASP A 146 19.18 -14.28 -9.39
CA ASP A 146 20.08 -15.34 -8.95
C ASP A 146 20.05 -15.48 -7.43
N LYS A 147 20.07 -16.72 -6.94
CA LYS A 147 20.08 -17.02 -5.49
C LYS A 147 21.51 -17.16 -4.93
N ASN A 148 22.54 -17.01 -5.76
CA ASN A 148 23.92 -17.11 -5.36
C ASN A 148 24.41 -15.78 -4.81
N GLY A 149 24.78 -15.75 -3.53
CA GLY A 149 25.40 -14.62 -2.86
C GLY A 149 26.86 -14.87 -2.58
N ARG A 150 27.68 -13.83 -2.55
CA ARG A 150 29.06 -13.90 -2.11
C ARG A 150 29.13 -13.66 -0.61
N ILE A 151 29.67 -14.62 0.12
CA ILE A 151 30.02 -14.47 1.54
C ILE A 151 31.53 -14.24 1.65
N SER A 152 31.95 -13.23 2.39
CA SER A 152 33.35 -13.00 2.72
C SER A 152 33.57 -13.41 4.18
N VAL A 153 34.33 -14.47 4.38
CA VAL A 153 34.69 -14.96 5.70
C VAL A 153 36.17 -14.62 5.96
N PRO A 154 36.47 -13.64 6.81
CA PRO A 154 37.84 -13.37 7.21
C PRO A 154 38.35 -14.54 8.08
N VAL A 155 39.51 -15.06 7.75
CA VAL A 155 40.19 -16.12 8.54
C VAL A 155 41.55 -15.63 8.92
N ASP A 156 41.82 -15.53 10.24
CA ASP A 156 43.10 -15.17 10.77
C ASP A 156 43.95 -16.42 10.90
N VAL A 157 45.17 -16.36 10.40
CA VAL A 157 46.14 -17.48 10.43
C VAL A 157 47.45 -17.06 11.10
N ALA A 158 48.17 -18.01 11.66
CA ALA A 158 49.46 -17.73 12.30
C ALA A 158 50.49 -17.23 11.27
N TYR A 159 51.38 -16.33 11.69
CA TYR A 159 52.47 -15.85 10.87
C TYR A 159 53.35 -17.01 10.35
N GLY A 160 53.58 -17.02 9.04
CA GLY A 160 54.38 -18.06 8.41
C GLY A 160 53.59 -19.29 7.93
N SER A 161 52.25 -19.28 8.04
CA SER A 161 51.41 -20.34 7.49
C SER A 161 51.45 -20.32 5.97
N ASP A 162 51.57 -21.52 5.35
CA ASP A 162 51.54 -21.68 3.88
C ASP A 162 50.16 -21.40 3.34
N PRO A 163 49.98 -20.39 2.42
CA PRO A 163 48.69 -20.04 1.84
C PRO A 163 48.01 -21.18 1.06
N ASP A 164 48.80 -22.07 0.44
CA ASP A 164 48.27 -23.18 -0.36
C ASP A 164 47.69 -24.30 0.53
N ILE A 165 48.23 -24.49 1.70
CA ILE A 165 47.72 -25.43 2.68
C ILE A 165 46.40 -24.87 3.24
N ILE A 166 46.35 -23.55 3.58
CA ILE A 166 45.16 -22.90 4.10
C ILE A 166 44.02 -22.98 3.12
N LYS A 167 44.26 -22.68 1.81
CA LYS A 167 43.22 -22.80 0.77
C LYS A 167 42.67 -24.22 0.57
N LYS A 168 43.41 -25.24 0.92
CA LYS A 168 42.95 -26.64 0.87
C LYS A 168 42.11 -27.03 2.10
N LEU A 169 42.29 -26.33 3.20
CA LEU A 169 41.54 -26.58 4.42
C LEU A 169 40.22 -25.79 4.53
N LEU A 170 40.09 -24.70 3.78
CA LEU A 170 38.86 -23.90 3.64
C LEU A 170 38.00 -24.39 2.49
#